data_b133a30faa05bbd424431c1f9ba4050b
#
_entry.id   b133a30faa05bbd424431c1f9ba4050b
#
_cell.length_a   1.000
_cell.length_b   1.000
_cell.length_c   1.000
_cell.angle_alpha   90.00
_cell.angle_beta   90.00
_cell.angle_gamma   90.00
#
_symmetry.space_group_name_H-M   'P 1'
#
loop_
_entity.id
_entity.type
_entity.pdbx_description
1 polymer ?
#
loop_
_entity_poly.entity_id
_entity_poly.type
_entity_poly.pdbx_seq_one_letter_code
_entity_poly.pdbx_strand_id
1 'polypeptide(L)'
;MTRKKRVLFCSEATFLNTGYATYTREILNYLHSTGKYEIAEMASYGQRNDPRASNIPWKYYGVMPNGDCEPKASEEERRQYDSKGTNQFGEWIFEHVCLDFLPDIVCDIRDFWMLDFAERSPFRPYFKWAIMPTVDARPQARQWIATYASADACFTYSDWAGG
;
A
#
# COMPACT_ATOMS: atom_id res chain seq x y z
N MET A 1 -2.21 -14.35 25.71
CA MET A 1 -1.35 -14.08 24.51
C MET A 1 -1.73 -12.74 23.90
N THR A 2 -0.75 -11.90 23.64
CA THR A 2 -0.97 -10.67 22.89
C THR A 2 -1.21 -11.01 21.42
N ARG A 3 -2.24 -10.41 20.81
CA ARG A 3 -2.52 -10.51 19.37
C ARG A 3 -1.31 -10.02 18.53
N LYS A 4 -1.02 -10.71 17.44
CA LYS A 4 -0.02 -10.23 16.47
C LYS A 4 -0.44 -8.85 15.95
N LYS A 5 0.53 -7.98 15.73
CA LYS A 5 0.28 -6.69 15.07
C LYS A 5 -0.03 -6.94 13.60
N ARG A 6 -1.07 -6.25 13.09
CA ARG A 6 -1.51 -6.30 11.70
C ARG A 6 -0.85 -5.18 10.92
N VAL A 7 -0.12 -5.54 9.89
CA VAL A 7 0.63 -4.60 9.05
C VAL A 7 0.12 -4.69 7.62
N LEU A 8 -0.45 -3.60 7.14
CA LEU A 8 -0.91 -3.43 5.77
C LEU A 8 0.18 -2.69 4.96
N PHE A 9 0.69 -3.33 3.92
CA PHE A 9 1.61 -2.70 2.96
C PHE A 9 0.86 -2.22 1.74
N CYS A 10 1.05 -0.94 1.40
CA CYS A 10 0.50 -0.30 0.23
C CYS A 10 1.65 -0.01 -0.74
N SER A 11 1.70 -0.74 -1.84
CA SER A 11 2.73 -0.62 -2.87
C SER A 11 2.24 -1.26 -4.17
N GLU A 12 3.10 -1.43 -5.14
CA GLU A 12 2.81 -2.25 -6.32
C GLU A 12 2.72 -3.73 -5.93
N ALA A 13 1.90 -4.50 -6.68
CA ALA A 13 1.73 -5.93 -6.43
C ALA A 13 3.08 -6.66 -6.38
N THR A 14 3.31 -7.44 -5.33
CA THR A 14 4.62 -8.06 -5.06
C THR A 14 5.06 -9.07 -6.12
N PHE A 15 4.14 -9.56 -6.97
CA PHE A 15 4.46 -10.45 -8.10
C PHE A 15 4.93 -9.71 -9.37
N LEU A 16 4.93 -8.36 -9.38
CA LEU A 16 5.42 -7.58 -10.52
C LEU A 16 6.95 -7.50 -10.54
N ASN A 17 7.50 -7.19 -11.71
CA ASN A 17 8.94 -7.00 -11.91
C ASN A 17 9.32 -5.51 -11.96
N THR A 18 8.94 -4.78 -10.93
CA THR A 18 9.22 -3.35 -10.77
C THR A 18 10.10 -3.12 -9.54
N GLY A 19 10.68 -1.93 -9.42
CA GLY A 19 11.50 -1.57 -8.26
C GLY A 19 10.71 -1.61 -6.96
N TYR A 20 9.52 -1.01 -6.93
CA TYR A 20 8.66 -1.02 -5.75
C TYR A 20 8.19 -2.43 -5.37
N ALA A 21 7.75 -3.21 -6.36
CA ALA A 21 7.31 -4.59 -6.13
C ALA A 21 8.43 -5.46 -5.57
N THR A 22 9.64 -5.36 -6.14
CA THR A 22 10.80 -6.13 -5.68
C THR A 22 11.18 -5.75 -4.26
N TYR A 23 11.28 -4.46 -3.97
CA TYR A 23 11.63 -3.98 -2.64
C TYR A 23 10.60 -4.39 -1.59
N THR A 24 9.31 -4.19 -1.88
CA THR A 24 8.21 -4.59 -1.00
C THR A 24 8.20 -6.09 -0.77
N ARG A 25 8.39 -6.89 -1.81
CA ARG A 25 8.44 -8.37 -1.71
C ARG A 25 9.52 -8.84 -0.74
N GLU A 26 10.72 -8.27 -0.82
CA GLU A 26 11.82 -8.63 0.08
C GLU A 26 11.49 -8.31 1.54
N ILE A 27 10.91 -7.14 1.80
CA ILE A 27 10.48 -6.74 3.14
C ILE A 27 9.38 -7.68 3.65
N LEU A 28 8.37 -7.98 2.84
CA LEU A 28 7.25 -8.83 3.26
C LEU A 28 7.69 -10.27 3.51
N ASN A 29 8.57 -10.82 2.67
CA ASN A 29 9.15 -12.15 2.90
C ASN A 29 9.90 -12.21 4.24
N TYR A 30 10.72 -11.19 4.53
CA TYR A 30 11.42 -11.11 5.80
C TYR A 30 10.45 -11.03 6.98
N LEU A 31 9.50 -10.11 6.96
CA LEU A 31 8.54 -9.94 8.05
C LEU A 31 7.67 -11.20 8.25
N HIS A 32 7.25 -11.83 7.15
CA HIS A 32 6.50 -13.08 7.20
C HIS A 32 7.31 -14.20 7.86
N SER A 33 8.59 -14.34 7.51
CA SER A 33 9.49 -15.36 8.08
C SER A 33 9.67 -15.23 9.58
N THR A 34 9.53 -14.02 10.14
CA THR A 34 9.63 -13.81 11.59
C THR A 34 8.47 -14.40 12.39
N GLY A 35 7.32 -14.64 11.74
CA GLY A 35 6.09 -15.09 12.39
C GLY A 35 5.47 -14.13 13.40
N LYS A 36 6.02 -12.91 13.56
CA LYS A 36 5.61 -11.92 14.56
C LYS A 36 4.40 -11.08 14.17
N TYR A 37 4.14 -10.94 12.86
CA TYR A 37 3.14 -10.05 12.31
C TYR A 37 2.09 -10.83 11.51
N GLU A 38 0.88 -10.28 11.46
CA GLU A 38 -0.14 -10.60 10.48
C GLU A 38 -0.04 -9.59 9.35
N ILE A 39 0.17 -10.05 8.13
CA ILE A 39 0.54 -9.18 7.00
C ILE A 39 -0.56 -9.21 5.95
N ALA A 40 -0.81 -8.05 5.35
CA ALA A 40 -1.57 -7.91 4.12
C ALA A 40 -0.88 -6.95 3.16
N GLU A 41 -1.11 -7.14 1.85
CA GLU A 41 -0.75 -6.15 0.84
C GLU A 41 -1.98 -5.58 0.14
N MET A 42 -1.99 -4.27 -0.09
CA MET A 42 -2.90 -3.58 -1.00
C MET A 42 -2.11 -3.27 -2.27
N ALA A 43 -2.37 -4.05 -3.30
CA ALA A 43 -1.50 -4.27 -4.44
C ALA A 43 -1.92 -3.42 -5.64
N SER A 44 -1.28 -2.27 -5.85
CA SER A 44 -1.44 -1.48 -7.08
C SER A 44 -1.05 -2.31 -8.30
N TYR A 45 -1.80 -2.15 -9.39
CA TYR A 45 -1.63 -2.89 -10.65
C TYR A 45 -1.86 -4.40 -10.57
N GLY A 46 -2.36 -4.90 -9.46
CA GLY A 46 -2.85 -6.26 -9.32
C GLY A 46 -4.37 -6.30 -9.36
N GLN A 47 -4.94 -7.27 -10.09
CA GLN A 47 -6.38 -7.48 -10.13
C GLN A 47 -6.85 -8.13 -8.82
N ARG A 48 -8.13 -7.93 -8.45
CA ARG A 48 -8.71 -8.51 -7.21
C ARG A 48 -8.50 -10.03 -7.13
N ASN A 49 -8.74 -10.75 -8.21
CA ASN A 49 -8.61 -12.21 -8.30
C ASN A 49 -7.42 -12.62 -9.17
N ASP A 50 -6.31 -11.92 -9.08
CA ASP A 50 -5.11 -12.22 -9.87
C ASP A 50 -4.58 -13.62 -9.51
N PRO A 51 -4.45 -14.54 -10.48
CA PRO A 51 -3.97 -15.90 -10.20
C PRO A 51 -2.54 -15.93 -9.65
N ARG A 52 -1.72 -14.91 -9.93
CA ARG A 52 -0.36 -14.79 -9.40
C ARG A 52 -0.35 -14.58 -7.88
N ALA A 53 -1.44 -14.05 -7.32
CA ALA A 53 -1.58 -13.87 -5.88
C ALA A 53 -1.78 -15.19 -5.13
N SER A 54 -2.11 -16.30 -5.80
CA SER A 54 -2.30 -17.61 -5.15
C SER A 54 -1.04 -18.14 -4.45
N ASN A 55 0.14 -17.69 -4.86
CA ASN A 55 1.43 -18.09 -4.29
C ASN A 55 1.91 -17.14 -3.17
N ILE A 56 1.14 -16.11 -2.84
CA ILE A 56 1.48 -15.14 -1.80
C ILE A 56 1.03 -15.69 -0.44
N PRO A 57 1.93 -15.81 0.58
CA PRO A 57 1.59 -16.42 1.86
C PRO A 57 0.87 -15.49 2.85
N TRP A 58 0.65 -14.23 2.49
CA TRP A 58 -0.10 -13.23 3.27
C TRP A 58 -1.40 -12.82 2.58
N LYS A 59 -2.21 -12.02 3.25
CA LYS A 59 -3.49 -11.56 2.71
C LYS A 59 -3.25 -10.55 1.56
N TYR A 60 -3.99 -10.73 0.48
CA TYR A 60 -3.86 -9.94 -0.74
C TYR A 60 -5.14 -9.17 -1.04
N TYR A 61 -4.99 -7.88 -1.33
CA TYR A 61 -6.05 -7.01 -1.83
C TYR A 61 -5.61 -6.39 -3.15
N GLY A 62 -6.12 -6.92 -4.26
CA GLY A 62 -5.86 -6.34 -5.59
C GLY A 62 -6.60 -5.01 -5.76
N VAL A 63 -5.87 -3.99 -6.18
CA VAL A 63 -6.41 -2.63 -6.37
C VAL A 63 -7.20 -2.52 -7.67
N MET A 64 -6.78 -3.21 -8.73
CA MET A 64 -7.47 -3.16 -10.02
C MET A 64 -8.76 -4.00 -9.98
N PRO A 65 -9.85 -3.49 -10.59
CA PRO A 65 -11.01 -4.32 -10.89
C PRO A 65 -10.61 -5.50 -11.78
N ASN A 66 -11.32 -6.63 -11.64
CA ASN A 66 -11.06 -7.78 -12.51
C ASN A 66 -11.37 -7.45 -13.98
N GLY A 67 -10.36 -7.57 -14.84
CA GLY A 67 -10.50 -7.47 -16.29
C GLY A 67 -10.63 -8.86 -16.92
N ASP A 68 -9.53 -9.62 -16.86
CA ASP A 68 -9.45 -10.97 -17.42
C ASP A 68 -9.74 -12.07 -16.38
N CYS A 69 -9.71 -11.73 -15.10
CA CYS A 69 -10.00 -12.66 -14.00
C CYS A 69 -11.50 -12.72 -13.70
N GLU A 70 -12.00 -13.90 -13.31
CA GLU A 70 -13.39 -14.08 -12.91
C GLU A 70 -13.60 -13.92 -11.39
N PRO A 71 -14.75 -13.43 -10.91
CA PRO A 71 -15.81 -12.81 -11.72
C PRO A 71 -15.36 -11.47 -12.30
N LYS A 72 -15.72 -11.17 -13.54
CA LYS A 72 -15.38 -9.90 -14.18
C LYS A 72 -15.97 -8.73 -13.38
N ALA A 73 -15.24 -7.63 -13.34
CA ALA A 73 -15.73 -6.42 -12.73
C ALA A 73 -16.96 -5.87 -13.47
N SER A 74 -17.93 -5.36 -12.69
CA SER A 74 -19.08 -4.66 -13.25
C SER A 74 -18.65 -3.33 -13.92
N GLU A 75 -19.51 -2.79 -14.77
CA GLU A 75 -19.29 -1.46 -15.36
C GLU A 75 -19.22 -0.37 -14.29
N GLU A 76 -19.98 -0.52 -13.21
CA GLU A 76 -19.97 0.43 -12.10
C GLU A 76 -18.64 0.42 -11.35
N GLU A 77 -18.08 -0.76 -11.05
CA GLU A 77 -16.75 -0.89 -10.45
C GLU A 77 -15.65 -0.26 -11.32
N ARG A 78 -15.70 -0.52 -12.63
CA ARG A 78 -14.75 0.09 -13.59
C ARG A 78 -14.88 1.60 -13.62
N ARG A 79 -16.11 2.11 -13.70
CA ARG A 79 -16.39 3.55 -13.67
C ARG A 79 -15.87 4.19 -12.39
N GLN A 80 -16.08 3.55 -11.24
CA GLN A 80 -15.58 4.03 -9.95
C GLN A 80 -14.05 4.06 -9.94
N TYR A 81 -13.41 2.99 -10.40
CA TYR A 81 -11.95 2.94 -10.50
C TYR A 81 -11.39 4.04 -11.40
N ASP A 82 -11.99 4.27 -12.56
CA ASP A 82 -11.54 5.26 -13.55
C ASP A 82 -11.89 6.70 -13.17
N SER A 83 -12.75 6.91 -12.17
CA SER A 83 -13.24 8.23 -11.78
C SER A 83 -12.18 9.16 -11.20
N LYS A 84 -11.07 8.61 -10.69
CA LYS A 84 -10.01 9.37 -10.02
C LYS A 84 -8.64 8.70 -10.21
N GLY A 85 -7.63 9.49 -10.58
CA GLY A 85 -6.29 8.96 -10.84
C GLY A 85 -5.64 8.22 -9.67
N THR A 86 -5.91 8.66 -8.44
CA THR A 86 -5.39 8.01 -7.21
C THR A 86 -6.02 6.66 -6.90
N ASN A 87 -7.12 6.30 -7.56
CA ASN A 87 -7.74 4.98 -7.40
C ASN A 87 -6.83 3.84 -7.88
N GLN A 88 -5.96 4.10 -8.87
CA GLN A 88 -4.95 3.12 -9.29
C GLN A 88 -3.95 2.74 -8.18
N PHE A 89 -3.83 3.59 -7.16
CA PHE A 89 -2.97 3.36 -5.98
C PHE A 89 -3.75 2.84 -4.77
N GLY A 90 -5.05 2.61 -4.91
CA GLY A 90 -5.90 1.97 -3.90
C GLY A 90 -6.83 2.90 -3.13
N GLU A 91 -6.90 4.20 -3.43
CA GLU A 91 -7.77 5.12 -2.68
C GLU A 91 -9.22 4.64 -2.63
N TRP A 92 -9.77 4.11 -3.73
CA TRP A 92 -11.15 3.69 -3.83
C TRP A 92 -11.52 2.44 -2.99
N ILE A 93 -10.52 1.63 -2.60
CA ILE A 93 -10.75 0.45 -1.75
C ILE A 93 -10.13 0.57 -0.36
N PHE A 94 -9.37 1.63 -0.08
CA PHE A 94 -8.58 1.75 1.14
C PHE A 94 -9.41 1.63 2.41
N GLU A 95 -10.56 2.30 2.47
CA GLU A 95 -11.44 2.24 3.63
C GLU A 95 -12.03 0.83 3.82
N HIS A 96 -12.41 0.17 2.72
CA HIS A 96 -12.87 -1.22 2.77
C HIS A 96 -11.77 -2.16 3.30
N VAL A 97 -10.54 -1.99 2.83
CA VAL A 97 -9.38 -2.76 3.31
C VAL A 97 -9.12 -2.51 4.79
N CYS A 98 -9.20 -1.26 5.23
CA CYS A 98 -9.07 -0.91 6.66
C CYS A 98 -10.15 -1.58 7.52
N LEU A 99 -11.39 -1.62 7.05
CA LEU A 99 -12.50 -2.28 7.77
C LEU A 99 -12.36 -3.79 7.82
N ASP A 100 -11.87 -4.41 6.75
CA ASP A 100 -11.73 -5.87 6.68
C ASP A 100 -10.49 -6.37 7.41
N PHE A 101 -9.35 -5.71 7.23
CA PHE A 101 -8.09 -6.14 7.81
C PHE A 101 -7.82 -5.58 9.22
N LEU A 102 -8.35 -4.41 9.53
CA LEU A 102 -8.14 -3.68 10.80
C LEU A 102 -6.63 -3.49 11.11
N PRO A 103 -5.88 -2.78 10.25
CA PRO A 103 -4.44 -2.65 10.44
C PRO A 103 -4.10 -1.87 11.70
N ASP A 104 -3.08 -2.31 12.41
CA ASP A 104 -2.41 -1.51 13.46
C ASP A 104 -1.39 -0.55 12.85
N ILE A 105 -0.81 -0.96 11.72
CA ILE A 105 0.22 -0.21 11.00
C ILE A 105 -0.11 -0.27 9.52
N VAL A 106 -0.05 0.89 8.85
CA VAL A 106 -0.07 1.02 7.39
C VAL A 106 1.29 1.47 6.93
N CYS A 107 1.91 0.73 6.01
CA CYS A 107 3.20 1.05 5.42
C CYS A 107 3.02 1.38 3.94
N ASP A 108 3.43 2.57 3.54
CA ASP A 108 3.43 2.99 2.13
C ASP A 108 4.86 3.05 1.59
N ILE A 109 5.12 2.29 0.53
CA ILE A 109 6.40 2.30 -0.22
C ILE A 109 6.10 2.76 -1.63
N ARG A 110 6.02 4.06 -1.83
CA ARG A 110 5.58 4.69 -3.09
C ARG A 110 5.97 6.17 -3.14
N ASP A 111 5.81 6.79 -4.31
CA ASP A 111 5.94 8.22 -4.45
C ASP A 111 4.85 9.00 -3.69
N PHE A 112 5.14 10.25 -3.37
CA PHE A 112 4.29 11.14 -2.61
C PHE A 112 2.82 11.16 -3.10
N TRP A 113 2.61 11.35 -4.40
CA TRP A 113 1.25 11.48 -4.97
C TRP A 113 0.43 10.18 -4.95
N MET A 114 1.06 9.07 -4.60
CA MET A 114 0.43 7.76 -4.52
C MET A 114 -0.08 7.43 -3.13
N LEU A 115 0.39 8.12 -2.09
CA LEU A 115 0.18 7.73 -0.69
C LEU A 115 -0.62 8.73 0.15
N ASP A 116 -0.81 9.95 -0.30
CA ASP A 116 -1.39 11.04 0.50
C ASP A 116 -2.87 10.81 0.90
N PHE A 117 -3.60 9.93 0.20
CA PHE A 117 -4.98 9.61 0.57
C PHE A 117 -5.09 8.92 1.93
N ALA A 118 -4.05 8.21 2.38
CA ALA A 118 -4.03 7.57 3.69
C ALA A 118 -4.09 8.60 4.82
N GLU A 119 -3.43 9.76 4.64
CA GLU A 119 -3.48 10.89 5.60
C GLU A 119 -4.89 11.44 5.76
N ARG A 120 -5.64 11.53 4.65
CA ARG A 120 -7.00 12.08 4.62
C ARG A 120 -8.09 11.08 4.98
N SER A 121 -7.74 9.82 5.15
CA SER A 121 -8.72 8.77 5.46
C SER A 121 -9.34 8.99 6.84
N PRO A 122 -10.66 8.75 7.00
CA PRO A 122 -11.30 8.74 8.32
C PRO A 122 -10.73 7.68 9.25
N PHE A 123 -10.02 6.67 8.73
CA PHE A 123 -9.35 5.63 9.52
C PHE A 123 -7.95 6.03 10.00
N ARG A 124 -7.41 7.17 9.56
CA ARG A 124 -6.07 7.65 9.95
C ARG A 124 -5.80 7.59 11.46
N PRO A 125 -6.73 7.94 12.35
CA PRO A 125 -6.52 7.87 13.80
C PRO A 125 -6.37 6.45 14.37
N TYR A 126 -6.73 5.42 13.62
CA TYR A 126 -6.79 4.04 14.12
C TYR A 126 -5.57 3.20 13.77
N PHE A 127 -4.63 3.72 12.97
CA PHE A 127 -3.39 3.03 12.62
C PHE A 127 -2.17 3.95 12.74
N LYS A 128 -1.01 3.36 12.96
CA LYS A 128 0.26 4.04 12.78
C LYS A 128 0.64 4.02 11.30
N TRP A 129 1.07 5.16 10.78
CA TRP A 129 1.41 5.31 9.37
C TRP A 129 2.92 5.45 9.18
N ALA A 130 3.52 4.48 8.52
CA ALA A 130 4.92 4.45 8.16
C ALA A 130 5.04 4.67 6.65
N ILE A 131 5.86 5.59 6.21
CA ILE A 131 6.05 5.88 4.78
C ILE A 131 7.51 5.74 4.38
N MET A 132 7.73 5.35 3.15
CA MET A 132 9.03 5.30 2.51
C MET A 132 8.93 5.91 1.11
N PRO A 133 8.84 7.25 1.03
CA PRO A 133 8.70 7.95 -0.23
C PRO A 133 10.01 7.94 -1.01
N THR A 134 9.91 7.92 -2.32
CA THR A 134 11.05 8.16 -3.19
C THR A 134 11.42 9.63 -3.17
N VAL A 135 12.68 9.92 -2.85
CA VAL A 135 13.25 11.28 -2.89
C VAL A 135 14.34 11.29 -3.96
N ASP A 136 14.05 11.90 -5.09
CA ASP A 136 14.93 11.95 -6.27
C ASP A 136 15.46 13.36 -6.57
N ALA A 137 14.96 14.38 -5.89
CA ALA A 137 15.34 15.78 -6.08
C ALA A 137 15.31 16.59 -4.78
N ARG A 138 16.05 17.69 -4.77
CA ARG A 138 16.03 18.73 -3.72
C ARG A 138 16.00 20.12 -4.34
N PRO A 139 15.31 21.09 -3.70
CA PRO A 139 14.49 20.97 -2.49
C PRO A 139 13.15 20.28 -2.76
N GLN A 140 12.60 19.62 -1.72
CA GLN A 140 11.26 19.03 -1.78
C GLN A 140 10.17 20.11 -1.67
N ALA A 141 9.03 19.89 -2.31
CA ALA A 141 7.88 20.79 -2.21
C ALA A 141 7.33 20.82 -0.76
N ARG A 142 6.92 21.98 -0.29
CA ARG A 142 6.43 22.16 1.09
C ARG A 142 5.27 21.23 1.45
N GLN A 143 4.36 21.00 0.52
CA GLN A 143 3.23 20.08 0.73
C GLN A 143 3.68 18.63 0.94
N TRP A 144 4.76 18.19 0.29
CA TRP A 144 5.31 16.85 0.46
C TRP A 144 5.94 16.71 1.84
N ILE A 145 6.71 17.72 2.26
CA ILE A 145 7.30 17.77 3.60
C ILE A 145 6.21 17.74 4.66
N ALA A 146 5.09 18.46 4.47
CA ALA A 146 3.97 18.46 5.40
C ALA A 146 3.34 17.05 5.53
N THR A 147 3.13 16.35 4.41
CA THR A 147 2.64 14.97 4.43
C THR A 147 3.62 14.02 5.12
N TYR A 148 4.93 14.16 4.86
CA TYR A 148 5.94 13.35 5.53
C TYR A 148 5.95 13.58 7.04
N ALA A 149 5.78 14.84 7.46
CA ALA A 149 5.71 15.21 8.87
C ALA A 149 4.45 14.70 9.59
N SER A 150 3.38 14.38 8.85
CA SER A 150 2.15 13.81 9.41
C SER A 150 2.22 12.29 9.62
N ALA A 151 3.20 11.62 9.03
CA ALA A 151 3.45 10.21 9.25
C ALA A 151 4.02 9.94 10.64
N ASP A 152 3.74 8.77 11.20
CA ASP A 152 4.33 8.35 12.49
C ASP A 152 5.79 7.91 12.33
N ALA A 153 6.18 7.45 11.13
CA ALA A 153 7.56 7.13 10.77
C ALA A 153 7.80 7.39 9.28
N CYS A 154 8.96 7.94 8.96
CA CYS A 154 9.40 8.14 7.60
C CYS A 154 10.77 7.46 7.41
N PHE A 155 10.85 6.58 6.43
CA PHE A 155 12.07 5.88 6.05
C PHE A 155 12.60 6.42 4.72
N THR A 156 13.88 6.28 4.50
CA THR A 156 14.53 6.69 3.26
C THR A 156 15.37 5.56 2.67
N TYR A 157 15.59 5.60 1.35
CA TYR A 157 16.42 4.61 0.65
C TYR A 157 17.93 4.86 0.83
N SER A 158 18.31 6.05 1.28
CA SER A 158 19.71 6.45 1.43
C SER A 158 19.86 7.60 2.42
N ASP A 159 21.07 7.78 2.94
CA ASP A 159 21.44 8.90 3.82
C ASP A 159 21.21 10.25 3.14
N TRP A 160 21.46 10.33 1.83
CA TRP A 160 21.22 11.54 1.04
C TRP A 160 19.74 11.99 1.09
N ALA A 161 18.82 11.04 1.03
CA ALA A 161 17.38 11.34 1.07
C ALA A 161 16.89 11.67 2.48
N GLY A 162 17.63 11.29 3.52
CA GLY A 162 17.27 11.51 4.94
C GLY A 162 17.73 12.85 5.51
N GLY A 163 18.56 13.61 4.78
CA GLY A 163 19.14 14.87 5.24
C GLY A 163 18.36 16.13 4.91
#